data_27aa9adb0482334319486cc82d4568ce
#
_entry.id   27aa9adb0482334319486cc82d4568ce
#
_cell.length_a   1.000
_cell.length_b   1.000
_cell.length_c   1.000
_cell.angle_alpha   90.00
_cell.angle_beta   90.00
_cell.angle_gamma   90.00
#
_symmetry.space_group_name_H-M   'P 1'
#
loop_
_entity.id
_entity.type
_entity.pdbx_description
1 polymer ?
#
loop_
_entity_poly.entity_id
_entity_poly.type
_entity_poly.pdbx_seq_one_letter_code
_entity_poly.pdbx_strand_id
1 'polypeptide(L)'
;MRRVSLHLSLLRMLCWVRSALGSRPGGAVPLVRPLLALLLALPLVLLPLPARAQNVELKSLKLERRDGELTLEFNTRLILGPAIEDALQRGVPMYFVAGTVVYRNRWYWRDERVTRVSRSWRLAFQPLTGSWRVSQVGGLSQSYATLAEALAPLTRVSGWRLLEGEKLEAGERYYVDFNFHLDNTQLPQPMQIDLGGDWKLSVERTLRIE
;
A
#
# COMPACT_ATOMS: atom_id res chain seq x y z
N MET A 1 -4.30 -23.27 21.45
CA MET A 1 -4.10 -24.69 21.21
C MET A 1 -4.98 -25.15 20.05
N ARG A 2 -4.60 -24.91 18.78
CA ARG A 2 -5.28 -25.44 17.56
C ARG A 2 -4.39 -25.29 16.32
N ARG A 3 -3.21 -25.91 16.31
CA ARG A 3 -2.32 -25.94 15.13
C ARG A 3 -1.64 -27.30 14.87
N VAL A 4 -2.21 -28.40 15.29
CA VAL A 4 -1.59 -29.74 15.12
C VAL A 4 -2.34 -30.67 14.15
N SER A 5 -3.51 -30.31 13.64
CA SER A 5 -4.34 -31.29 12.88
C SER A 5 -4.17 -31.29 11.35
N LEU A 6 -3.44 -30.36 10.75
CA LEU A 6 -3.28 -30.27 9.28
C LEU A 6 -2.13 -31.12 8.72
N HIS A 7 -1.13 -31.46 9.54
CA HIS A 7 0.02 -32.27 9.09
C HIS A 7 -0.27 -33.78 9.01
N LEU A 8 -1.26 -34.27 9.75
CA LEU A 8 -1.57 -35.72 9.72
C LEU A 8 -2.40 -36.15 8.50
N SER A 9 -3.15 -35.23 7.90
CA SER A 9 -3.97 -35.51 6.70
C SER A 9 -3.15 -35.70 5.43
N LEU A 10 -2.06 -34.98 5.28
CA LEU A 10 -1.16 -35.07 4.12
C LEU A 10 -0.31 -36.37 4.15
N LEU A 11 0.11 -36.84 5.33
CA LEU A 11 0.86 -38.09 5.44
C LEU A 11 0.01 -39.33 5.14
N ARG A 12 -1.28 -39.29 5.45
CA ARG A 12 -2.21 -40.40 5.10
C ARG A 12 -2.52 -40.49 3.61
N MET A 13 -2.52 -39.36 2.90
CA MET A 13 -2.75 -39.32 1.47
C MET A 13 -1.55 -39.82 0.66
N LEU A 14 -0.34 -39.58 1.12
CA LEU A 14 0.90 -40.08 0.50
C LEU A 14 1.07 -41.61 0.71
N CYS A 15 0.59 -42.16 1.82
CA CYS A 15 0.69 -43.61 2.08
C CYS A 15 -0.27 -44.40 1.19
N TRP A 16 -1.43 -43.85 0.82
CA TRP A 16 -2.42 -44.51 -0.04
C TRP A 16 -1.97 -44.57 -1.51
N VAL A 17 -1.26 -43.58 -2.01
CA VAL A 17 -0.70 -43.56 -3.37
C VAL A 17 0.42 -44.58 -3.53
N ARG A 18 1.13 -44.95 -2.45
CA ARG A 18 2.23 -45.92 -2.49
C ARG A 18 1.76 -47.36 -2.50
N SER A 19 0.53 -47.64 -2.03
CA SER A 19 -0.06 -48.98 -2.08
C SER A 19 -0.67 -49.37 -3.44
N ALA A 20 -0.92 -48.36 -4.31
CA ALA A 20 -1.51 -48.62 -5.63
C ALA A 20 -0.47 -48.95 -6.73
N LEU A 21 0.84 -48.93 -6.40
CA LEU A 21 1.94 -49.20 -7.35
C LEU A 21 2.61 -50.56 -7.17
N GLY A 22 1.93 -51.50 -6.45
CA GLY A 22 2.39 -52.86 -6.27
C GLY A 22 1.94 -53.81 -7.38
N SER A 23 2.88 -54.12 -8.28
CA SER A 23 3.04 -55.38 -9.05
C SER A 23 1.92 -55.85 -9.99
N ARG A 24 2.18 -55.68 -11.33
CA ARG A 24 1.95 -56.75 -12.31
C ARG A 24 2.84 -56.53 -13.55
N PRO A 25 3.64 -57.51 -13.95
CA PRO A 25 4.41 -57.45 -15.20
C PRO A 25 3.51 -57.85 -16.38
N GLY A 26 3.62 -57.19 -17.52
CA GLY A 26 3.12 -57.65 -18.78
C GLY A 26 1.77 -57.03 -19.22
N GLY A 27 1.78 -55.85 -19.75
CA GLY A 27 0.68 -55.26 -20.48
C GLY A 27 1.09 -53.88 -20.97
N ALA A 28 0.99 -53.65 -22.30
CA ALA A 28 1.24 -52.35 -22.89
C ALA A 28 0.42 -51.28 -22.15
N VAL A 29 1.06 -50.45 -21.38
CA VAL A 29 0.42 -49.35 -20.65
C VAL A 29 -0.04 -48.36 -21.73
N PRO A 30 -1.34 -48.19 -21.98
CA PRO A 30 -1.78 -47.24 -22.99
C PRO A 30 -1.30 -45.84 -22.56
N LEU A 31 -0.54 -45.21 -23.42
CA LEU A 31 0.01 -43.82 -23.29
C LEU A 31 -1.08 -42.78 -22.93
N VAL A 32 -2.35 -43.17 -22.99
CA VAL A 32 -3.53 -42.37 -22.68
C VAL A 32 -3.61 -41.99 -21.17
N ARG A 33 -3.12 -42.86 -20.25
CA ARG A 33 -3.17 -42.57 -18.80
C ARG A 33 -2.31 -41.42 -18.35
N PRO A 34 -1.01 -41.29 -18.76
CA PRO A 34 -0.21 -40.15 -18.42
C PRO A 34 -0.70 -38.86 -19.11
N LEU A 35 -1.26 -38.97 -20.31
CA LEU A 35 -1.81 -37.82 -21.05
C LEU A 35 -3.08 -37.27 -20.35
N LEU A 36 -3.93 -38.14 -19.84
CA LEU A 36 -5.14 -37.75 -19.08
C LEU A 36 -4.80 -37.11 -17.74
N ALA A 37 -3.73 -37.58 -17.03
CA ALA A 37 -3.25 -37.00 -15.82
C ALA A 37 -2.61 -35.61 -16.05
N LEU A 38 -1.89 -35.43 -17.17
CA LEU A 38 -1.33 -34.15 -17.58
C LEU A 38 -2.43 -33.15 -17.96
N LEU A 39 -3.49 -33.60 -18.65
CA LEU A 39 -4.63 -32.77 -19.04
C LEU A 39 -5.44 -32.29 -17.82
N LEU A 40 -5.54 -33.14 -16.76
CA LEU A 40 -6.24 -32.80 -15.51
C LEU A 40 -5.42 -31.88 -14.59
N ALA A 41 -4.10 -31.93 -14.70
CA ALA A 41 -3.20 -31.06 -13.92
C ALA A 41 -3.06 -29.64 -14.50
N LEU A 42 -3.29 -29.47 -15.80
CA LEU A 42 -3.14 -28.20 -16.50
C LEU A 42 -4.06 -27.08 -15.98
N PRO A 43 -5.37 -27.29 -15.68
CA PRO A 43 -6.23 -26.23 -15.15
C PRO A 43 -5.88 -25.81 -13.72
N LEU A 44 -5.16 -26.63 -12.95
CA LEU A 44 -4.75 -26.28 -11.59
C LEU A 44 -3.63 -25.24 -11.55
N VAL A 45 -2.84 -25.12 -12.60
CA VAL A 45 -1.74 -24.13 -12.73
C VAL A 45 -2.29 -22.76 -13.19
N LEU A 46 -3.47 -22.72 -13.78
CA LEU A 46 -4.11 -21.48 -14.26
C LEU A 46 -5.06 -20.83 -13.24
N LEU A 47 -5.10 -21.30 -11.99
CA LEU A 47 -5.81 -20.58 -10.94
C LEU A 47 -5.22 -19.19 -10.79
N PRO A 48 -6.01 -18.11 -10.99
CA PRO A 48 -5.49 -16.75 -10.80
C PRO A 48 -5.07 -16.61 -9.34
N LEU A 49 -3.79 -16.30 -9.13
CA LEU A 49 -3.30 -15.91 -7.82
C LEU A 49 -4.15 -14.71 -7.38
N PRO A 50 -4.67 -14.67 -6.14
CA PRO A 50 -5.43 -13.55 -5.66
C PRO A 50 -4.55 -12.30 -5.79
N ALA A 51 -4.94 -11.39 -6.68
CA ALA A 51 -4.32 -10.09 -6.80
C ALA A 51 -4.50 -9.40 -5.44
N ARG A 52 -3.41 -9.17 -4.73
CA ARG A 52 -3.42 -8.41 -3.48
C ARG A 52 -3.92 -7.01 -3.83
N ALA A 53 -5.14 -6.69 -3.43
CA ALA A 53 -5.66 -5.35 -3.58
C ALA A 53 -4.71 -4.39 -2.86
N GLN A 54 -4.21 -3.38 -3.58
CA GLN A 54 -3.43 -2.32 -2.95
C GLN A 54 -4.35 -1.56 -2.00
N ASN A 55 -3.98 -1.49 -0.73
CA ASN A 55 -4.76 -0.78 0.29
C ASN A 55 -4.72 0.75 0.10
N VAL A 56 -3.81 1.25 -0.73
CA VAL A 56 -3.72 2.67 -1.14
C VAL A 56 -3.62 2.75 -2.66
N GLU A 57 -4.54 3.48 -3.26
CA GLU A 57 -4.58 3.71 -4.71
C GLU A 57 -4.56 5.21 -5.01
N LEU A 58 -3.60 5.66 -5.81
CA LEU A 58 -3.54 7.04 -6.27
C LEU A 58 -4.52 7.23 -7.45
N LYS A 59 -5.60 7.95 -7.22
CA LYS A 59 -6.64 8.23 -8.23
C LYS A 59 -6.24 9.35 -9.17
N SER A 60 -5.67 10.42 -8.62
CA SER A 60 -5.15 11.53 -9.42
C SER A 60 -3.98 12.19 -8.71
N LEU A 61 -3.05 12.68 -9.49
CA LEU A 61 -1.92 13.49 -9.05
C LEU A 61 -1.67 14.54 -10.14
N LYS A 62 -1.84 15.81 -9.79
CA LYS A 62 -1.70 16.94 -10.70
C LYS A 62 -0.69 17.92 -10.16
N LEU A 63 0.13 18.43 -11.04
CA LEU A 63 1.05 19.55 -10.80
C LEU A 63 0.56 20.74 -11.62
N GLU A 64 0.40 21.87 -10.97
CA GLU A 64 0.06 23.14 -11.63
C GLU A 64 1.18 24.13 -11.35
N ARG A 65 1.67 24.74 -12.43
CA ARG A 65 2.58 25.88 -12.38
C ARG A 65 1.79 27.13 -12.75
N ARG A 66 1.64 28.03 -11.80
CA ARG A 66 0.94 29.30 -12.01
C ARG A 66 1.68 30.43 -11.33
N ASP A 67 1.95 31.51 -12.05
CA ASP A 67 2.57 32.74 -11.54
C ASP A 67 3.88 32.50 -10.78
N GLY A 68 4.64 31.48 -11.22
CA GLY A 68 5.89 31.12 -10.59
C GLY A 68 5.76 30.22 -9.34
N GLU A 69 4.56 29.87 -8.91
CA GLU A 69 4.34 28.89 -7.86
C GLU A 69 4.14 27.49 -8.46
N LEU A 70 4.68 26.48 -7.81
CA LEU A 70 4.41 25.09 -8.11
C LEU A 70 3.50 24.52 -7.03
N THR A 71 2.31 24.12 -7.43
CA THR A 71 1.30 23.51 -6.54
C THR A 71 1.01 22.08 -6.93
N LEU A 72 0.74 21.25 -5.92
CA LEU A 72 0.37 19.85 -6.05
C LEU A 72 -1.07 19.66 -5.61
N GLU A 73 -1.79 18.87 -6.37
CA GLU A 73 -3.09 18.33 -6.00
C GLU A 73 -3.03 16.82 -6.10
N PHE A 74 -3.53 16.12 -5.08
CA PHE A 74 -3.64 14.68 -5.13
C PHE A 74 -4.97 14.17 -4.56
N ASN A 75 -5.39 13.03 -5.10
CA ASN A 75 -6.52 12.28 -4.61
C ASN A 75 -6.13 10.80 -4.51
N THR A 76 -6.19 10.25 -3.32
CA THR A 76 -5.92 8.84 -3.04
C THR A 76 -7.18 8.15 -2.53
N ARG A 77 -7.33 6.88 -2.87
CA ARG A 77 -8.28 5.99 -2.22
C ARG A 77 -7.54 5.18 -1.18
N LEU A 78 -7.92 5.34 0.07
CA LEU A 78 -7.34 4.63 1.20
C LEU A 78 -8.35 3.62 1.74
N ILE A 79 -7.95 2.36 1.82
CA ILE A 79 -8.72 1.28 2.43
C ILE A 79 -7.91 0.80 3.63
N LEU A 80 -8.41 1.02 4.82
CA LEU A 80 -7.78 0.54 6.03
C LEU A 80 -8.05 -0.96 6.19
N GLY A 81 -7.01 -1.71 6.52
CA GLY A 81 -7.15 -3.11 6.88
C GLY A 81 -7.79 -3.28 8.26
N PRO A 82 -8.42 -4.43 8.55
CA PRO A 82 -9.12 -4.67 9.81
C PRO A 82 -8.23 -4.49 11.04
N ALA A 83 -6.95 -4.83 10.95
CA ALA A 83 -5.99 -4.65 12.04
C ALA A 83 -5.76 -3.16 12.38
N ILE A 84 -5.75 -2.29 11.36
CA ILE A 84 -5.59 -0.83 11.53
C ILE A 84 -6.89 -0.23 12.11
N GLU A 85 -8.05 -0.65 11.61
CA GLU A 85 -9.34 -0.19 12.11
C GLU A 85 -9.55 -0.60 13.58
N ASP A 86 -9.22 -1.82 13.94
CA ASP A 86 -9.24 -2.32 15.31
C ASP A 86 -8.34 -1.49 16.25
N ALA A 87 -7.13 -1.18 15.81
CA ALA A 87 -6.20 -0.38 16.58
C ALA A 87 -6.72 1.05 16.77
N LEU A 88 -7.28 1.68 15.73
CA LEU A 88 -7.92 2.99 15.81
C LEU A 88 -9.07 2.99 16.79
N GLN A 89 -9.97 1.99 16.75
CA GLN A 89 -11.10 1.86 17.66
C GLN A 89 -10.69 1.73 19.13
N ARG A 90 -9.51 1.13 19.38
CA ARG A 90 -8.89 1.08 20.72
C ARG A 90 -8.20 2.39 21.12
N GLY A 91 -8.29 3.43 20.30
CA GLY A 91 -7.72 4.75 20.58
C GLY A 91 -6.25 4.90 20.16
N VAL A 92 -5.66 3.93 19.46
CA VAL A 92 -4.29 4.06 18.95
C VAL A 92 -4.28 5.05 17.78
N PRO A 93 -3.52 6.14 17.85
CA PRO A 93 -3.48 7.12 16.77
C PRO A 93 -2.64 6.60 15.60
N MET A 94 -3.08 6.91 14.38
CA MET A 94 -2.35 6.62 13.15
C MET A 94 -1.85 7.90 12.53
N TYR A 95 -0.63 7.84 11.97
CA TYR A 95 0.01 9.00 11.34
C TYR A 95 0.19 8.73 9.85
N PHE A 96 -0.41 9.58 9.04
CA PHE A 96 -0.28 9.53 7.58
C PHE A 96 0.60 10.67 7.11
N VAL A 97 1.51 10.36 6.20
CA VAL A 97 2.47 11.33 5.68
C VAL A 97 2.38 11.36 4.16
N ALA A 98 2.15 12.56 3.61
CA ALA A 98 2.39 12.86 2.21
C ALA A 98 3.72 13.59 2.10
N GLY A 99 4.64 13.03 1.33
CA GLY A 99 5.95 13.62 1.06
C GLY A 99 6.11 13.96 -0.41
N THR A 100 6.81 15.04 -0.69
CA THR A 100 7.10 15.46 -2.06
C THR A 100 8.51 15.99 -2.13
N VAL A 101 9.25 15.54 -3.15
CA VAL A 101 10.60 16.02 -3.44
C VAL A 101 10.66 16.48 -4.88
N VAL A 102 11.11 17.70 -5.10
CA VAL A 102 11.33 18.26 -6.43
C VAL A 102 12.79 18.11 -6.78
N TYR A 103 13.07 17.54 -7.92
CA TYR A 103 14.41 17.35 -8.46
C TYR A 103 14.57 18.11 -9.77
N ARG A 104 15.78 18.66 -9.97
CA ARG A 104 16.26 19.13 -11.27
C ARG A 104 17.04 18.00 -11.93
N ASN A 105 16.65 17.62 -13.12
CA ASN A 105 17.32 16.58 -13.92
C ASN A 105 18.62 17.15 -14.50
N ARG A 106 19.75 16.50 -14.22
CA ARG A 106 21.07 16.86 -14.73
C ARG A 106 21.62 15.71 -15.59
N TRP A 107 21.92 15.97 -16.86
CA TRP A 107 22.40 14.96 -17.82
C TRP A 107 23.79 14.39 -17.51
N TYR A 108 24.62 15.11 -16.72
CA TYR A 108 26.04 14.77 -16.49
C TYR A 108 26.38 14.49 -15.03
N TRP A 109 25.44 14.61 -14.10
CA TRP A 109 25.65 14.41 -12.66
C TRP A 109 24.38 13.83 -11.99
N ARG A 110 24.46 13.66 -10.67
CA ARG A 110 23.26 13.32 -9.90
C ARG A 110 22.23 14.43 -10.00
N ASP A 111 20.97 14.03 -10.06
CA ASP A 111 19.85 14.96 -10.00
C ASP A 111 19.93 15.81 -8.72
N GLU A 112 19.71 17.10 -8.86
CA GLU A 112 19.75 18.02 -7.76
C GLU A 112 18.40 18.11 -7.09
N ARG A 113 18.39 17.91 -5.76
CA ARG A 113 17.18 18.12 -4.95
C ARG A 113 16.96 19.61 -4.73
N VAL A 114 15.92 20.15 -5.34
CA VAL A 114 15.55 21.58 -5.23
C VAL A 114 14.83 21.84 -3.93
N THR A 115 13.83 21.02 -3.60
CA THR A 115 13.07 21.15 -2.36
C THR A 115 12.52 19.82 -1.88
N ARG A 116 12.20 19.77 -0.60
CA ARG A 116 11.45 18.66 0.02
C ARG A 116 10.42 19.26 0.95
N VAL A 117 9.17 18.89 0.73
CA VAL A 117 8.04 19.29 1.57
C VAL A 117 7.24 18.06 1.98
N SER A 118 6.67 18.11 3.18
CA SER A 118 5.81 17.04 3.68
C SER A 118 4.66 17.60 4.48
N ARG A 119 3.54 16.87 4.46
CA ARG A 119 2.39 17.10 5.33
C ARG A 119 2.08 15.83 6.09
N SER A 120 1.82 15.97 7.37
CA SER A 120 1.52 14.83 8.24
C SER A 120 0.17 15.06 8.93
N TRP A 121 -0.64 14.02 9.00
CA TRP A 121 -1.92 14.02 9.68
C TRP A 121 -1.95 12.92 10.72
N ARG A 122 -2.48 13.25 11.89
CA ARG A 122 -2.77 12.31 12.95
C ARG A 122 -4.27 12.02 12.93
N LEU A 123 -4.65 10.77 12.70
CA LEU A 123 -6.01 10.26 12.79
C LEU A 123 -6.15 9.50 14.10
N ALA A 124 -7.16 9.83 14.90
CA ALA A 124 -7.45 9.14 16.15
C ALA A 124 -8.96 9.02 16.36
N PHE A 125 -9.39 7.87 16.85
CA PHE A 125 -10.74 7.67 17.36
C PHE A 125 -10.80 8.06 18.85
N GLN A 126 -11.87 8.69 19.28
CA GLN A 126 -12.14 9.06 20.66
C GLN A 126 -13.30 8.21 21.20
N PRO A 127 -13.03 7.12 21.94
CA PRO A 127 -14.07 6.20 22.39
C PRO A 127 -15.15 6.85 23.27
N LEU A 128 -14.77 7.84 24.09
CA LEU A 128 -15.69 8.51 25.01
C LEU A 128 -16.76 9.34 24.28
N THR A 129 -16.42 9.92 23.13
CA THR A 129 -17.33 10.77 22.35
C THR A 129 -17.83 10.08 21.08
N GLY A 130 -17.32 8.88 20.76
CA GLY A 130 -17.62 8.16 19.52
C GLY A 130 -17.22 8.92 18.25
N SER A 131 -16.27 9.87 18.34
CA SER A 131 -15.90 10.76 17.25
C SER A 131 -14.48 10.51 16.74
N TRP A 132 -14.26 10.83 15.50
CA TRP A 132 -12.95 10.75 14.83
C TRP A 132 -12.30 12.13 14.86
N ARG A 133 -11.05 12.20 15.26
CA ARG A 133 -10.26 13.43 15.26
C ARG A 133 -9.13 13.35 14.26
N VAL A 134 -9.05 14.36 13.41
CA VAL A 134 -7.93 14.56 12.48
C VAL A 134 -7.21 15.84 12.87
N SER A 135 -5.89 15.73 13.05
CA SER A 135 -5.02 16.86 13.34
C SER A 135 -3.92 16.90 12.31
N GLN A 136 -3.80 17.98 11.56
CA GLN A 136 -2.64 18.22 10.72
C GLN A 136 -1.50 18.73 11.59
N VAL A 137 -0.30 18.18 11.45
CA VAL A 137 0.88 18.65 12.18
C VAL A 137 1.19 20.09 11.77
N GLY A 138 1.22 21.00 12.75
CA GLY A 138 1.34 22.45 12.51
C GLY A 138 0.06 23.14 12.06
N GLY A 139 -1.10 22.46 12.09
CA GLY A 139 -2.40 22.97 11.66
C GLY A 139 -3.52 22.75 12.67
N LEU A 140 -4.74 22.91 12.20
CA LEU A 140 -5.94 22.77 13.02
C LEU A 140 -6.30 21.30 13.23
N SER A 141 -7.01 21.04 14.34
CA SER A 141 -7.62 19.76 14.65
C SER A 141 -9.14 19.85 14.43
N GLN A 142 -9.68 18.86 13.73
CA GLN A 142 -11.09 18.78 13.41
C GLN A 142 -11.66 17.42 13.86
N SER A 143 -12.93 17.43 14.29
CA SER A 143 -13.65 16.22 14.67
C SER A 143 -14.72 15.89 13.64
N TYR A 144 -14.90 14.59 13.39
CA TYR A 144 -15.81 14.03 12.40
C TYR A 144 -16.66 12.93 13.01
N ALA A 145 -17.88 12.75 12.52
CA ALA A 145 -18.78 11.72 13.02
C ALA A 145 -18.39 10.32 12.49
N THR A 146 -17.88 10.25 11.28
CA THR A 146 -17.56 8.98 10.60
C THR A 146 -16.09 8.89 10.20
N LEU A 147 -15.58 7.65 10.09
CA LEU A 147 -14.24 7.39 9.58
C LEU A 147 -14.08 7.91 8.13
N ALA A 148 -15.09 7.74 7.29
CA ALA A 148 -15.06 8.17 5.89
C ALA A 148 -14.88 9.70 5.77
N GLU A 149 -15.56 10.47 6.60
CA GLU A 149 -15.40 11.93 6.65
C GLU A 149 -14.01 12.30 7.19
N ALA A 150 -13.52 11.59 8.19
CA ALA A 150 -12.19 11.83 8.76
C ALA A 150 -11.05 11.52 7.77
N LEU A 151 -11.23 10.57 6.88
CA LEU A 151 -10.25 10.24 5.84
C LEU A 151 -10.21 11.27 4.69
N ALA A 152 -11.29 12.03 4.46
CA ALA A 152 -11.36 12.96 3.34
C ALA A 152 -10.22 14.01 3.31
N PRO A 153 -9.88 14.71 4.41
CA PRO A 153 -8.80 15.70 4.39
C PRO A 153 -7.41 15.12 4.23
N LEU A 154 -7.22 13.81 4.48
CA LEU A 154 -5.96 13.11 4.28
C LEU A 154 -5.81 12.63 2.83
N THR A 155 -6.92 12.24 2.21
CA THR A 155 -6.93 11.60 0.90
C THR A 155 -7.14 12.57 -0.25
N ARG A 156 -7.65 13.77 0.02
CA ARG A 156 -7.89 14.82 -0.98
C ARG A 156 -7.23 16.12 -0.55
N VAL A 157 -6.16 16.46 -1.21
CA VAL A 157 -5.41 17.69 -0.94
C VAL A 157 -5.30 18.47 -2.23
N SER A 158 -5.68 19.75 -2.20
CA SER A 158 -5.57 20.69 -3.31
C SER A 158 -4.73 21.90 -2.91
N GLY A 159 -4.12 22.56 -3.89
CA GLY A 159 -3.38 23.79 -3.68
C GLY A 159 -2.18 23.63 -2.72
N TRP A 160 -1.59 22.44 -2.66
CA TRP A 160 -0.38 22.24 -1.83
C TRP A 160 0.82 22.88 -2.51
N ARG A 161 1.23 24.02 -1.99
CA ARG A 161 2.41 24.74 -2.48
C ARG A 161 3.68 23.96 -2.19
N LEU A 162 4.46 23.67 -3.24
CA LEU A 162 5.72 22.95 -3.16
C LEU A 162 6.91 23.91 -3.12
N LEU A 163 6.86 24.95 -3.94
CA LEU A 163 7.89 26.00 -3.98
C LEU A 163 7.37 27.27 -4.65
N GLU A 164 8.06 28.37 -4.36
CA GLU A 164 7.88 29.67 -5.00
C GLU A 164 8.83 29.80 -6.19
N GLY A 165 8.41 30.55 -7.22
CA GLY A 165 8.92 30.50 -8.57
C GLY A 165 10.37 30.85 -8.85
N GLU A 166 11.03 31.50 -7.91
CA GLU A 166 12.44 31.88 -8.06
C GLU A 166 13.40 30.68 -8.10
N LYS A 167 12.92 29.49 -7.72
CA LYS A 167 13.70 28.23 -7.65
C LYS A 167 13.62 27.38 -8.92
N LEU A 168 12.75 27.73 -9.87
CA LEU A 168 12.61 27.02 -11.14
C LEU A 168 13.22 27.86 -12.26
N GLU A 169 14.42 27.47 -12.68
CA GLU A 169 15.12 28.09 -13.80
C GLU A 169 14.45 27.77 -15.15
N ALA A 170 14.35 28.74 -16.02
CA ALA A 170 13.78 28.54 -17.35
C ALA A 170 14.70 27.66 -18.21
N GLY A 171 14.13 26.69 -18.92
CA GLY A 171 14.89 25.77 -19.77
C GLY A 171 15.42 24.50 -19.09
N GLU A 172 15.35 24.41 -17.77
CA GLU A 172 15.74 23.24 -17.03
C GLU A 172 14.58 22.24 -16.89
N ARG A 173 14.92 20.96 -16.78
CA ARG A 173 13.92 19.88 -16.63
C ARG A 173 13.80 19.48 -15.17
N TYR A 174 12.56 19.44 -14.70
CA TYR A 174 12.27 19.06 -13.33
C TYR A 174 11.32 17.87 -13.28
N TYR A 175 11.41 17.11 -12.18
CA TYR A 175 10.44 16.09 -11.85
C TYR A 175 10.14 16.10 -10.36
N VAL A 176 9.01 15.53 -10.00
CA VAL A 176 8.50 15.48 -8.63
C VAL A 176 8.28 14.04 -8.25
N ASP A 177 8.92 13.62 -7.16
CA ASP A 177 8.62 12.36 -6.49
C ASP A 177 7.62 12.62 -5.39
N PHE A 178 6.47 11.99 -5.51
CA PHE A 178 5.39 11.99 -4.53
C PHE A 178 5.32 10.65 -3.84
N ASN A 179 5.18 10.67 -2.51
CA ASN A 179 4.85 9.50 -1.72
C ASN A 179 3.73 9.81 -0.71
N PHE A 180 2.87 8.84 -0.49
CA PHE A 180 1.88 8.87 0.59
C PHE A 180 1.93 7.55 1.32
N HIS A 181 2.10 7.59 2.65
CA HIS A 181 2.26 6.37 3.45
C HIS A 181 1.76 6.54 4.89
N LEU A 182 1.50 5.39 5.53
CA LEU A 182 1.30 5.29 6.98
C LEU A 182 2.69 5.28 7.66
N ASP A 183 2.91 6.22 8.57
CA ASP A 183 4.15 6.28 9.37
C ASP A 183 4.07 5.33 10.56
N ASN A 184 4.63 4.16 10.40
CA ASN A 184 4.67 3.12 11.43
C ASN A 184 5.66 3.41 12.56
N THR A 185 6.57 4.36 12.39
CA THR A 185 7.59 4.69 13.40
C THR A 185 7.01 5.35 14.65
N GLN A 186 5.83 5.94 14.52
CA GLN A 186 5.13 6.59 15.62
C GLN A 186 4.13 5.69 16.36
N LEU A 187 4.04 4.42 15.97
CA LEU A 187 3.23 3.44 16.68
C LEU A 187 3.88 3.05 18.02
N PRO A 188 3.09 2.66 19.04
CA PRO A 188 3.62 2.10 20.28
C PRO A 188 4.52 0.88 20.01
N GLN A 189 5.62 0.75 20.75
CA GLN A 189 6.67 -0.27 20.58
C GLN A 189 6.16 -1.70 20.32
N PRO A 190 5.20 -2.27 21.06
CA PRO A 190 4.75 -3.63 20.82
C PRO A 190 4.05 -3.81 19.46
N MET A 191 3.52 -2.72 18.86
CA MET A 191 2.86 -2.76 17.56
C MET A 191 3.85 -2.63 16.38
N GLN A 192 5.07 -2.16 16.61
CA GLN A 192 6.11 -2.02 15.57
C GLN A 192 6.76 -3.35 15.18
N ILE A 193 6.71 -4.38 16.04
CA ILE A 193 7.49 -5.60 15.91
C ILE A 193 6.85 -6.62 14.96
N ASP A 194 5.53 -6.67 14.85
CA ASP A 194 4.81 -7.66 14.01
C ASP A 194 3.84 -6.96 13.05
N LEU A 195 4.39 -6.06 12.24
CA LEU A 195 3.62 -5.38 11.22
C LEU A 195 3.47 -6.29 9.99
N GLY A 196 2.37 -7.02 9.94
CA GLY A 196 1.94 -7.77 8.77
C GLY A 196 1.73 -6.86 7.53
N GLY A 197 1.41 -7.47 6.39
CA GLY A 197 1.20 -6.73 5.13
C GLY A 197 0.13 -5.64 5.18
N ASP A 198 -0.83 -5.76 6.11
CA ASP A 198 -1.94 -4.81 6.28
C ASP A 198 -1.48 -3.42 6.75
N TRP A 199 -0.32 -3.33 7.40
CA TRP A 199 0.27 -2.09 7.89
C TRP A 199 1.16 -1.37 6.87
N LYS A 200 1.42 -1.98 5.72
CA LYS A 200 2.21 -1.39 4.63
C LYS A 200 1.32 -0.60 3.67
N LEU A 201 0.82 0.52 4.16
CA LEU A 201 0.04 1.46 3.36
C LEU A 201 0.98 2.47 2.74
N SER A 202 1.30 2.32 1.46
CA SER A 202 2.12 3.29 0.73
C SER A 202 1.79 3.31 -0.76
N VAL A 203 1.89 4.50 -1.34
CA VAL A 203 1.86 4.70 -2.78
C VAL A 203 2.92 5.74 -3.15
N GLU A 204 3.62 5.49 -4.25
CA GLU A 204 4.67 6.37 -4.77
C GLU A 204 4.42 6.64 -6.26
N ARG A 205 4.73 7.86 -6.69
CA ARG A 205 4.60 8.27 -8.08
C ARG A 205 5.57 9.39 -8.42
N THR A 206 6.24 9.26 -9.55
CA THR A 206 7.06 10.33 -10.14
C THR A 206 6.30 11.02 -11.27
N LEU A 207 6.31 12.35 -11.26
CA LEU A 207 5.75 13.19 -12.32
C LEU A 207 6.84 14.10 -12.89
N ARG A 208 6.83 14.30 -14.21
CA ARG A 208 7.66 15.31 -14.87
C ARG A 208 6.91 16.64 -14.89
N ILE A 209 7.62 17.73 -14.70
CA ILE A 209 7.10 19.09 -14.86
C ILE A 209 7.34 19.49 -16.32
N GLU A 210 6.26 19.76 -17.02
CA GLU A 210 6.28 20.30 -18.37
C GLU A 210 6.35 21.83 -18.36
#